data_29649411d69e6c3eb469f2820d97459a
#
_entry.id   29649411d69e6c3eb469f2820d97459a
#
_cell.length_a   1.000
_cell.length_b   1.000
_cell.length_c   1.000
_cell.angle_alpha   90.00
_cell.angle_beta   90.00
_cell.angle_gamma   90.00
#
_symmetry.space_group_name_H-M   'P 1'
#
loop_
_entity.id
_entity.type
_entity.pdbx_description
1 polymer ?
#
loop_
_entity_poly.entity_id
_entity_poly.type
_entity_poly.pdbx_seq_one_letter_code
_entity_poly.pdbx_strand_id
1 'polypeptide(L)'
;MKDLTKGKPSTLILAFALPIFLGNLLQLTYSVTDTRIVGSFLGEDALAAVGATTTLSNLIIGFLLGLANGFAIITAQRFGAKDIRGVKKSFAASLVLGTVISVVLTVLGLVFLQPILRFLNVPEHLIPVAGPYIFIIIAGLLATFLYDACAAALRALGDTVTPLVILAVSVALNIAGDLLFVLVLKAGVRGAAAATVLAQILAFVICWIYMLRRYEMLRLAREDFRDADTAMVKNMLGSGLSMGFMSSLVNIGSLTLQTAINKLGQDIIVAHTAARKISEIFMTMFSVFGQTMATYCGQNLGAGRIDRVKKGIRLGIFYTCIWCTLSAVASYTIGSWLVYLVTGSTNEVVILNATNYLKFDTLFYYVTAVICVLRNAMQGLGDHITPLISSSLEMVGKIVIAATLVPMLGYTGVIVAEPLVWFIMVIPLVVQIFRMPVLREENRGNQVK
;
A
#
# COMPACT_ATOMS: atom_id res chain seq x y z
N MET A 1 -14.94 13.41 11.30
CA MET A 1 -13.72 14.17 10.97
C MET A 1 -12.95 14.45 12.24
N LYS A 2 -11.70 14.03 12.33
CA LYS A 2 -10.82 14.30 13.48
C LYS A 2 -9.71 15.23 13.02
N ASP A 3 -9.66 16.45 13.60
CA ASP A 3 -8.56 17.39 13.40
C ASP A 3 -7.33 16.87 14.16
N LEU A 4 -6.33 16.36 13.42
CA LEU A 4 -5.13 15.76 14.01
C LEU A 4 -4.18 16.81 14.60
N THR A 5 -4.50 18.10 14.42
CA THR A 5 -3.72 19.22 14.99
C THR A 5 -4.14 19.56 16.43
N LYS A 6 -5.27 19.00 16.94
CA LYS A 6 -5.84 19.30 18.26
C LYS A 6 -5.99 18.02 19.08
N GLY A 7 -5.79 18.13 20.40
CA GLY A 7 -5.92 17.01 21.33
C GLY A 7 -4.61 16.22 21.56
N LYS A 8 -4.68 15.10 22.28
CA LYS A 8 -3.51 14.28 22.63
C LYS A 8 -3.01 13.49 21.40
N PRO A 9 -1.77 13.64 20.96
CA PRO A 9 -1.22 12.95 19.80
C PRO A 9 -1.35 11.42 19.86
N SER A 10 -1.12 10.82 21.03
CA SER A 10 -1.22 9.37 21.24
C SER A 10 -2.61 8.82 20.89
N THR A 11 -3.65 9.43 21.42
CA THR A 11 -5.04 9.02 21.16
C THR A 11 -5.45 9.24 19.71
N LEU A 12 -5.00 10.36 19.10
CA LEU A 12 -5.33 10.70 17.73
C LEU A 12 -4.69 9.72 16.75
N ILE A 13 -3.41 9.39 16.94
CA ILE A 13 -2.68 8.43 16.08
C ILE A 13 -3.35 7.06 16.13
N LEU A 14 -3.62 6.54 17.33
CA LEU A 14 -4.27 5.22 17.46
C LEU A 14 -5.70 5.22 16.91
N ALA A 15 -6.47 6.26 17.21
CA ALA A 15 -7.85 6.38 16.71
C ALA A 15 -7.96 6.61 15.20
N PHE A 16 -6.88 7.09 14.56
CA PHE A 16 -6.77 7.21 13.10
C PHE A 16 -6.29 5.91 12.48
N ALA A 17 -5.33 5.23 13.11
CA ALA A 17 -4.76 3.98 12.64
C ALA A 17 -5.74 2.79 12.67
N LEU A 18 -6.57 2.69 13.72
CA LEU A 18 -7.45 1.54 13.91
C LEU A 18 -8.42 1.29 12.75
N PRO A 19 -9.16 2.27 12.20
CA PRO A 19 -10.03 2.02 11.06
C PRO A 19 -9.24 1.63 9.79
N ILE A 20 -8.04 2.17 9.58
CA ILE A 20 -7.19 1.78 8.45
C ILE A 20 -6.75 0.33 8.60
N PHE A 21 -6.38 -0.10 9.81
CA PHE A 21 -6.01 -1.48 10.10
C PHE A 21 -7.18 -2.44 9.81
N LEU A 22 -8.37 -2.12 10.29
CA LEU A 22 -9.58 -2.90 10.02
C LEU A 22 -9.90 -2.96 8.52
N GLY A 23 -9.70 -1.86 7.80
CA GLY A 23 -9.85 -1.82 6.34
C GLY A 23 -8.87 -2.73 5.62
N ASN A 24 -7.60 -2.74 6.02
CA ASN A 24 -6.59 -3.63 5.45
C ASN A 24 -6.88 -5.10 5.74
N LEU A 25 -7.35 -5.44 6.95
CA LEU A 25 -7.79 -6.81 7.28
C LEU A 25 -8.99 -7.24 6.44
N LEU A 26 -9.96 -6.34 6.27
CA LEU A 26 -11.12 -6.61 5.41
C LEU A 26 -10.70 -6.86 3.96
N GLN A 27 -9.73 -6.11 3.45
CA GLN A 27 -9.20 -6.27 2.10
C GLN A 27 -8.43 -7.59 1.92
N LEU A 28 -7.68 -8.04 2.95
CA LEU A 28 -7.07 -9.37 2.94
C LEU A 28 -8.12 -10.48 2.91
N THR A 29 -9.16 -10.37 3.74
CA THR A 29 -10.27 -11.35 3.78
C THR A 29 -11.00 -11.40 2.44
N TYR A 30 -11.25 -10.24 1.82
CA TYR A 30 -11.83 -10.14 0.49
C TYR A 30 -10.98 -10.87 -0.55
N SER A 31 -9.67 -10.62 -0.62
CA SER A 31 -8.77 -11.25 -1.59
C SER A 31 -8.77 -12.79 -1.47
N VAL A 32 -8.83 -13.31 -0.24
CA VAL A 32 -8.94 -14.77 0.00
C VAL A 32 -10.29 -15.31 -0.48
N THR A 33 -11.38 -14.58 -0.21
CA THR A 33 -12.74 -14.98 -0.61
C THR A 33 -12.89 -15.01 -2.13
N ASP A 34 -12.44 -13.96 -2.82
CA ASP A 34 -12.46 -13.88 -4.29
C ASP A 34 -11.67 -15.03 -4.93
N THR A 35 -10.45 -15.26 -4.47
CA THR A 35 -9.62 -16.39 -4.91
C THR A 35 -10.32 -17.73 -4.71
N ARG A 36 -11.00 -17.89 -3.58
CA ARG A 36 -11.74 -19.14 -3.27
C ARG A 36 -12.96 -19.31 -4.18
N ILE A 37 -13.70 -18.23 -4.48
CA ILE A 37 -14.84 -18.27 -5.40
C ILE A 37 -14.35 -18.70 -6.79
N VAL A 38 -13.31 -18.04 -7.32
CA VAL A 38 -12.74 -18.38 -8.63
C VAL A 38 -12.28 -19.85 -8.67
N GLY A 39 -11.48 -20.29 -7.68
CA GLY A 39 -10.95 -21.65 -7.64
C GLY A 39 -12.03 -22.73 -7.49
N SER A 40 -13.04 -22.50 -6.62
CA SER A 40 -14.08 -23.49 -6.33
C SER A 40 -15.12 -23.63 -7.46
N PHE A 41 -15.41 -22.55 -8.18
CA PHE A 41 -16.49 -22.54 -9.17
C PHE A 41 -16.03 -22.51 -10.63
N LEU A 42 -14.81 -22.02 -10.90
CA LEU A 42 -14.28 -21.94 -12.26
C LEU A 42 -13.14 -22.92 -12.53
N GLY A 43 -12.64 -23.59 -11.48
CA GLY A 43 -11.61 -24.61 -11.60
C GLY A 43 -10.17 -24.09 -11.55
N GLU A 44 -9.22 -25.02 -11.64
CA GLU A 44 -7.79 -24.77 -11.44
C GLU A 44 -7.18 -23.87 -12.53
N ASP A 45 -7.58 -24.04 -13.78
CA ASP A 45 -7.06 -23.22 -14.89
C ASP A 45 -7.47 -21.75 -14.76
N ALA A 46 -8.70 -21.49 -14.32
CA ALA A 46 -9.16 -20.12 -14.04
C ALA A 46 -8.40 -19.50 -12.87
N LEU A 47 -8.18 -20.28 -11.80
CA LEU A 47 -7.40 -19.86 -10.65
C LEU A 47 -5.95 -19.55 -11.04
N ALA A 48 -5.33 -20.41 -11.84
CA ALA A 48 -3.97 -20.22 -12.35
C ALA A 48 -3.87 -18.98 -13.25
N ALA A 49 -4.87 -18.75 -14.11
CA ALA A 49 -4.92 -17.60 -15.00
C ALA A 49 -5.05 -16.28 -14.22
N VAL A 50 -5.94 -16.21 -13.23
CA VAL A 50 -6.09 -15.04 -12.32
C VAL A 50 -4.80 -14.83 -11.52
N GLY A 51 -4.24 -15.90 -10.95
CA GLY A 51 -2.98 -15.86 -10.20
C GLY A 51 -1.81 -15.32 -11.02
N ALA A 52 -1.68 -15.74 -12.29
CA ALA A 52 -0.62 -15.27 -13.19
C ALA A 52 -0.72 -13.77 -13.51
N THR A 53 -1.92 -13.18 -13.45
CA THR A 53 -2.14 -11.74 -13.69
C THR A 53 -2.10 -10.88 -12.42
N THR A 54 -2.13 -11.50 -11.24
CA THR A 54 -2.17 -10.80 -9.95
C THR A 54 -0.97 -9.88 -9.77
N THR A 55 0.22 -10.30 -10.20
CA THR A 55 1.43 -9.49 -10.13
C THR A 55 1.30 -8.18 -10.90
N LEU A 56 0.77 -8.23 -12.13
CA LEU A 56 0.54 -7.05 -12.95
C LEU A 56 -0.52 -6.13 -12.32
N SER A 57 -1.62 -6.72 -11.86
CA SER A 57 -2.69 -5.99 -11.18
C SER A 57 -2.16 -5.26 -9.94
N ASN A 58 -1.40 -5.95 -9.08
CA ASN A 58 -0.83 -5.37 -7.86
C ASN A 58 0.17 -4.25 -8.15
N LEU A 59 0.96 -4.37 -9.22
CA LEU A 59 1.89 -3.33 -9.64
C LEU A 59 1.14 -2.05 -10.03
N ILE A 60 0.13 -2.16 -10.89
CA ILE A 60 -0.59 -1.00 -11.43
C ILE A 60 -1.51 -0.39 -10.35
N ILE A 61 -2.28 -1.22 -9.66
CA ILE A 61 -3.20 -0.77 -8.60
C ILE A 61 -2.41 -0.18 -7.42
N GLY A 62 -1.29 -0.82 -7.03
CA GLY A 62 -0.40 -0.31 -5.99
C GLY A 62 0.21 1.04 -6.35
N PHE A 63 0.58 1.24 -7.63
CA PHE A 63 1.04 2.54 -8.11
C PHE A 63 -0.05 3.60 -8.01
N LEU A 64 -1.29 3.31 -8.46
CA LEU A 64 -2.42 4.25 -8.39
C LEU A 64 -2.81 4.58 -6.95
N LEU A 65 -2.82 3.60 -6.06
CA LEU A 65 -3.05 3.82 -4.62
C LEU A 65 -1.97 4.72 -4.00
N GLY A 66 -0.70 4.47 -4.34
CA GLY A 66 0.42 5.33 -3.93
C GLY A 66 0.25 6.75 -4.45
N LEU A 67 -0.11 6.91 -5.71
CA LEU A 67 -0.38 8.19 -6.36
C LEU A 67 -1.49 8.97 -5.64
N ALA A 68 -2.62 8.33 -5.36
CA ALA A 68 -3.75 8.92 -4.66
C ALA A 68 -3.38 9.37 -3.23
N ASN A 69 -2.65 8.53 -2.49
CA ASN A 69 -2.17 8.85 -1.15
C ASN A 69 -1.16 10.01 -1.17
N GLY A 70 -0.24 10.05 -2.15
CA GLY A 70 0.72 11.13 -2.32
C GLY A 70 0.06 12.47 -2.63
N PHE A 71 -0.97 12.49 -3.48
CA PHE A 71 -1.76 13.69 -3.73
C PHE A 71 -2.49 14.17 -2.48
N ALA A 72 -3.04 13.25 -1.70
CA ALA A 72 -3.77 13.54 -0.47
C ALA A 72 -2.89 14.19 0.62
N ILE A 73 -1.56 14.02 0.58
CA ILE A 73 -0.63 14.69 1.50
C ILE A 73 -0.76 16.21 1.37
N ILE A 74 -0.79 16.73 0.14
CA ILE A 74 -0.93 18.18 -0.09
C ILE A 74 -2.30 18.67 0.41
N THR A 75 -3.34 17.89 0.21
CA THR A 75 -4.67 18.17 0.76
C THR A 75 -4.64 18.19 2.31
N ALA A 76 -3.93 17.26 2.94
CA ALA A 76 -3.76 17.23 4.40
C ALA A 76 -3.00 18.44 4.93
N GLN A 77 -1.93 18.88 4.23
CA GLN A 77 -1.18 20.09 4.57
C GLN A 77 -2.07 21.34 4.48
N ARG A 78 -2.85 21.49 3.40
CA ARG A 78 -3.79 22.60 3.22
C ARG A 78 -4.91 22.58 4.26
N PHE A 79 -5.41 21.40 4.61
CA PHE A 79 -6.37 21.24 5.68
C PHE A 79 -5.81 21.66 7.05
N GLY A 80 -4.61 21.23 7.37
CA GLY A 80 -3.89 21.65 8.60
C GLY A 80 -3.67 23.16 8.68
N ALA A 81 -3.37 23.80 7.55
CA ALA A 81 -3.23 25.25 7.42
C ALA A 81 -4.58 25.99 7.47
N LYS A 82 -5.73 25.29 7.54
CA LYS A 82 -7.09 25.86 7.45
C LYS A 82 -7.35 26.61 6.13
N ASP A 83 -6.62 26.28 5.10
CA ASP A 83 -6.76 26.84 3.75
C ASP A 83 -7.82 26.05 2.97
N ILE A 84 -9.10 26.41 3.14
CA ILE A 84 -10.23 25.73 2.50
C ILE A 84 -10.15 25.79 0.96
N ARG A 85 -9.68 26.92 0.42
CA ARG A 85 -9.48 27.05 -1.05
C ARG A 85 -8.37 26.12 -1.52
N GLY A 86 -7.27 26.05 -0.79
CA GLY A 86 -6.18 25.11 -1.08
C GLY A 86 -6.61 23.65 -1.01
N VAL A 87 -7.48 23.27 -0.07
CA VAL A 87 -8.08 21.93 0.00
C VAL A 87 -8.88 21.63 -1.26
N LYS A 88 -9.78 22.53 -1.70
CA LYS A 88 -10.56 22.36 -2.93
C LYS A 88 -9.66 22.23 -4.17
N LYS A 89 -8.71 23.15 -4.34
CA LYS A 89 -7.79 23.15 -5.47
C LYS A 89 -6.91 21.90 -5.48
N SER A 90 -6.36 21.47 -4.35
CA SER A 90 -5.54 20.25 -4.29
C SER A 90 -6.37 18.99 -4.58
N PHE A 91 -7.61 18.91 -4.13
CA PHE A 91 -8.49 17.79 -4.44
C PHE A 91 -8.90 17.80 -5.92
N ALA A 92 -9.27 18.95 -6.50
CA ALA A 92 -9.57 19.09 -7.93
C ALA A 92 -8.37 18.69 -8.79
N ALA A 93 -7.15 19.18 -8.46
CA ALA A 93 -5.93 18.81 -9.13
C ALA A 93 -5.62 17.30 -9.02
N SER A 94 -5.88 16.68 -7.85
CA SER A 94 -5.75 15.23 -7.65
C SER A 94 -6.63 14.45 -8.63
N LEU A 95 -7.88 14.85 -8.80
CA LEU A 95 -8.81 14.19 -9.72
C LEU A 95 -8.34 14.34 -11.18
N VAL A 96 -7.91 15.54 -11.59
CA VAL A 96 -7.45 15.79 -12.97
C VAL A 96 -6.16 15.00 -13.26
N LEU A 97 -5.13 15.20 -12.45
CA LEU A 97 -3.83 14.55 -12.65
C LEU A 97 -3.94 13.03 -12.63
N GLY A 98 -4.66 12.51 -11.64
CA GLY A 98 -4.82 11.07 -11.51
C GLY A 98 -5.71 10.47 -12.59
N THR A 99 -6.75 11.17 -13.05
CA THR A 99 -7.54 10.73 -14.21
C THR A 99 -6.65 10.64 -15.47
N VAL A 100 -5.85 11.66 -15.74
CA VAL A 100 -4.94 11.65 -16.89
C VAL A 100 -3.96 10.47 -16.78
N ILE A 101 -3.32 10.29 -15.63
CA ILE A 101 -2.36 9.20 -15.42
C ILE A 101 -3.08 7.83 -15.52
N SER A 102 -4.25 7.67 -14.92
CA SER A 102 -5.02 6.42 -14.99
C SER A 102 -5.44 6.07 -16.41
N VAL A 103 -5.88 7.06 -17.20
CA VAL A 103 -6.25 6.87 -18.59
C VAL A 103 -5.02 6.48 -19.42
N VAL A 104 -3.88 7.14 -19.22
CA VAL A 104 -2.62 6.79 -19.90
C VAL A 104 -2.21 5.36 -19.55
N LEU A 105 -2.25 4.98 -18.28
CA LEU A 105 -1.93 3.60 -17.86
C LEU A 105 -2.91 2.59 -18.41
N THR A 106 -4.20 2.92 -18.47
CA THR A 106 -5.23 2.07 -19.10
C THR A 106 -4.91 1.86 -20.58
N VAL A 107 -4.70 2.93 -21.32
CA VAL A 107 -4.40 2.83 -22.78
C VAL A 107 -3.13 2.03 -23.02
N LEU A 108 -2.03 2.36 -22.33
CA LEU A 108 -0.78 1.61 -22.44
C LEU A 108 -0.94 0.14 -22.02
N GLY A 109 -1.62 -0.11 -20.91
CA GLY A 109 -1.87 -1.47 -20.42
C GLY A 109 -2.69 -2.31 -21.39
N LEU A 110 -3.70 -1.74 -22.04
CA LEU A 110 -4.53 -2.44 -23.02
C LEU A 110 -3.80 -2.65 -24.35
N VAL A 111 -3.08 -1.65 -24.85
CA VAL A 111 -2.31 -1.74 -26.11
C VAL A 111 -1.19 -2.76 -25.99
N PHE A 112 -0.47 -2.79 -24.88
CA PHE A 112 0.65 -3.70 -24.66
C PHE A 112 0.28 -4.96 -23.86
N LEU A 113 -1.01 -5.28 -23.72
CA LEU A 113 -1.47 -6.38 -22.88
C LEU A 113 -0.85 -7.72 -23.28
N GLN A 114 -0.87 -8.08 -24.56
CA GLN A 114 -0.32 -9.35 -25.05
C GLN A 114 1.21 -9.45 -24.87
N PRO A 115 2.01 -8.44 -25.26
CA PRO A 115 3.44 -8.39 -24.95
C PRO A 115 3.73 -8.52 -23.45
N ILE A 116 2.96 -7.86 -22.58
CA ILE A 116 3.15 -7.92 -21.12
C ILE A 116 2.89 -9.32 -20.58
N LEU A 117 1.79 -9.98 -20.99
CA LEU A 117 1.48 -11.36 -20.56
C LEU A 117 2.58 -12.36 -20.97
N ARG A 118 3.13 -12.20 -22.17
CA ARG A 118 4.27 -13.02 -22.63
C ARG A 118 5.55 -12.70 -21.86
N PHE A 119 5.83 -11.45 -21.61
CA PHE A 119 6.98 -11.01 -20.79
C PHE A 119 6.92 -11.58 -19.36
N LEU A 120 5.72 -11.67 -18.79
CA LEU A 120 5.47 -12.29 -17.49
C LEU A 120 5.51 -13.83 -17.52
N ASN A 121 5.82 -14.42 -18.68
CA ASN A 121 5.86 -15.87 -18.90
C ASN A 121 4.53 -16.57 -18.52
N VAL A 122 3.38 -15.91 -18.77
CA VAL A 122 2.08 -16.55 -18.61
C VAL A 122 1.98 -17.69 -19.64
N PRO A 123 1.69 -18.93 -19.22
CA PRO A 123 1.58 -20.07 -20.12
C PRO A 123 0.59 -19.80 -21.26
N GLU A 124 0.95 -20.17 -22.49
CA GLU A 124 0.13 -19.84 -23.68
C GLU A 124 -1.30 -20.40 -23.60
N HIS A 125 -1.48 -21.56 -22.98
CA HIS A 125 -2.80 -22.17 -22.79
C HIS A 125 -3.68 -21.38 -21.79
N LEU A 126 -3.10 -20.57 -20.90
CA LEU A 126 -3.82 -19.71 -19.95
C LEU A 126 -4.14 -18.32 -20.50
N ILE A 127 -3.44 -17.85 -21.54
CA ILE A 127 -3.65 -16.52 -22.12
C ILE A 127 -5.10 -16.27 -22.55
N PRO A 128 -5.83 -17.23 -23.16
CA PRO A 128 -7.23 -17.03 -23.52
C PRO A 128 -8.17 -16.79 -22.32
N VAL A 129 -7.79 -17.24 -21.13
CA VAL A 129 -8.54 -17.06 -19.88
C VAL A 129 -8.04 -15.82 -19.11
N ALA A 130 -6.73 -15.67 -18.99
CA ALA A 130 -6.07 -14.58 -18.27
C ALA A 130 -6.25 -13.22 -18.99
N GLY A 131 -6.16 -13.19 -20.32
CA GLY A 131 -6.26 -11.97 -21.10
C GLY A 131 -7.57 -11.22 -20.91
N PRO A 132 -8.74 -11.84 -21.07
CA PRO A 132 -10.03 -11.19 -20.82
C PRO A 132 -10.25 -10.74 -19.39
N TYR A 133 -9.74 -11.47 -18.40
CA TYR A 133 -9.79 -11.08 -16.98
C TYR A 133 -9.04 -9.77 -16.76
N ILE A 134 -7.75 -9.75 -17.08
CA ILE A 134 -6.90 -8.59 -16.83
C ILE A 134 -7.27 -7.39 -17.71
N PHE A 135 -7.81 -7.64 -18.92
CA PHE A 135 -8.35 -6.58 -19.78
C PHE A 135 -9.44 -5.77 -19.05
N ILE A 136 -10.39 -6.44 -18.41
CA ILE A 136 -11.49 -5.79 -17.68
C ILE A 136 -10.93 -5.03 -16.46
N ILE A 137 -9.99 -5.64 -15.71
CA ILE A 137 -9.34 -4.98 -14.57
C ILE A 137 -8.62 -3.70 -15.00
N ILE A 138 -7.83 -3.76 -16.09
CA ILE A 138 -7.12 -2.58 -16.61
C ILE A 138 -8.11 -1.53 -17.14
N ALA A 139 -9.18 -1.92 -17.81
CA ALA A 139 -10.22 -0.99 -18.25
C ALA A 139 -10.92 -0.29 -17.05
N GLY A 140 -10.96 -0.94 -15.88
CA GLY A 140 -11.52 -0.41 -14.64
C GLY A 140 -10.58 0.47 -13.80
N LEU A 141 -9.32 0.68 -14.20
CA LEU A 141 -8.33 1.41 -13.39
C LEU A 141 -8.76 2.83 -13.02
N LEU A 142 -9.49 3.51 -13.91
CA LEU A 142 -10.02 4.85 -13.62
C LEU A 142 -11.00 4.82 -12.44
N ALA A 143 -11.89 3.83 -12.39
CA ALA A 143 -12.85 3.69 -11.28
C ALA A 143 -12.13 3.41 -9.95
N THR A 144 -11.13 2.53 -9.99
CA THR A 144 -10.28 2.23 -8.83
C THR A 144 -9.56 3.49 -8.33
N PHE A 145 -8.92 4.24 -9.24
CA PHE A 145 -8.25 5.49 -8.88
C PHE A 145 -9.21 6.52 -8.28
N LEU A 146 -10.40 6.72 -8.88
CA LEU A 146 -11.36 7.71 -8.41
C LEU A 146 -11.88 7.37 -6.99
N TYR A 147 -12.12 6.10 -6.72
CA TYR A 147 -12.45 5.65 -5.37
C TYR A 147 -11.28 5.90 -4.40
N ASP A 148 -10.06 5.51 -4.76
CA ASP A 148 -8.87 5.69 -3.93
C ASP A 148 -8.60 7.18 -3.66
N ALA A 149 -8.76 8.05 -4.64
CA ALA A 149 -8.62 9.50 -4.50
C ALA A 149 -9.64 10.09 -3.51
N CYS A 150 -10.90 9.67 -3.59
CA CYS A 150 -11.94 10.07 -2.65
C CYS A 150 -11.64 9.56 -1.23
N ALA A 151 -11.28 8.30 -1.08
CA ALA A 151 -10.92 7.70 0.20
C ALA A 151 -9.68 8.36 0.81
N ALA A 152 -8.66 8.67 -0.01
CA ALA A 152 -7.46 9.37 0.42
C ALA A 152 -7.76 10.83 0.84
N ALA A 153 -8.64 11.53 0.13
CA ALA A 153 -9.10 12.87 0.50
C ALA A 153 -9.83 12.87 1.85
N LEU A 154 -10.73 11.90 2.09
CA LEU A 154 -11.39 11.75 3.39
C LEU A 154 -10.38 11.50 4.51
N ARG A 155 -9.39 10.62 4.29
CA ARG A 155 -8.29 10.39 5.25
C ARG A 155 -7.48 11.65 5.47
N ALA A 156 -7.19 12.43 4.43
CA ALA A 156 -6.48 13.71 4.55
C ALA A 156 -7.20 14.72 5.45
N LEU A 157 -8.54 14.68 5.50
CA LEU A 157 -9.38 15.47 6.40
C LEU A 157 -9.58 14.83 7.79
N GLY A 158 -8.94 13.70 8.07
CA GLY A 158 -9.04 13.00 9.35
C GLY A 158 -10.26 12.08 9.50
N ASP A 159 -10.92 11.72 8.40
CA ASP A 159 -12.00 10.73 8.40
C ASP A 159 -11.51 9.38 7.84
N THR A 160 -11.25 8.43 8.72
CA THR A 160 -10.83 7.07 8.38
C THR A 160 -11.96 6.06 8.51
N VAL A 161 -13.05 6.43 9.18
CA VAL A 161 -14.19 5.53 9.40
C VAL A 161 -15.07 5.43 8.17
N THR A 162 -15.33 6.54 7.50
CA THR A 162 -16.15 6.56 6.28
C THR A 162 -15.55 5.70 5.17
N PRO A 163 -14.24 5.82 4.80
CA PRO A 163 -13.62 4.92 3.83
C PRO A 163 -13.71 3.45 4.23
N LEU A 164 -13.57 3.12 5.52
CA LEU A 164 -13.74 1.75 6.01
C LEU A 164 -15.15 1.21 5.77
N VAL A 165 -16.18 1.99 6.10
CA VAL A 165 -17.59 1.57 5.90
C VAL A 165 -17.88 1.38 4.42
N ILE A 166 -17.43 2.31 3.57
CA ILE A 166 -17.63 2.21 2.11
C ILE A 166 -16.88 0.99 1.55
N LEU A 167 -15.66 0.72 2.04
CA LEU A 167 -14.92 -0.48 1.67
C LEU A 167 -15.68 -1.75 2.06
N ALA A 168 -16.25 -1.80 3.27
CA ALA A 168 -17.06 -2.95 3.70
C ALA A 168 -18.29 -3.18 2.80
N VAL A 169 -18.96 -2.12 2.41
CA VAL A 169 -20.07 -2.18 1.44
C VAL A 169 -19.57 -2.65 0.08
N SER A 170 -18.45 -2.10 -0.40
CA SER A 170 -17.85 -2.50 -1.68
C SER A 170 -17.49 -3.98 -1.71
N VAL A 171 -16.87 -4.50 -0.63
CA VAL A 171 -16.53 -5.93 -0.49
C VAL A 171 -17.79 -6.80 -0.54
N ALA A 172 -18.84 -6.42 0.18
CA ALA A 172 -20.12 -7.16 0.17
C ALA A 172 -20.75 -7.16 -1.23
N LEU A 173 -20.74 -6.02 -1.92
CA LEU A 173 -21.25 -5.89 -3.30
C LEU A 173 -20.42 -6.69 -4.29
N ASN A 174 -19.10 -6.73 -4.12
CA ASN A 174 -18.22 -7.54 -4.97
C ASN A 174 -18.48 -9.03 -4.79
N ILE A 175 -18.53 -9.54 -3.54
CA ILE A 175 -18.84 -10.96 -3.28
C ILE A 175 -20.22 -11.32 -3.86
N ALA A 176 -21.23 -10.48 -3.67
CA ALA A 176 -22.55 -10.69 -4.26
C ALA A 176 -22.50 -10.68 -5.81
N GLY A 177 -21.72 -9.78 -6.37
CA GLY A 177 -21.45 -9.69 -7.82
C GLY A 177 -20.75 -10.93 -8.36
N ASP A 178 -19.70 -11.43 -7.67
CA ASP A 178 -19.00 -12.64 -8.04
C ASP A 178 -19.96 -13.84 -8.07
N LEU A 179 -20.76 -14.02 -7.02
CA LEU A 179 -21.76 -15.09 -7.00
C LEU A 179 -22.80 -14.95 -8.12
N LEU A 180 -23.25 -13.73 -8.40
CA LEU A 180 -24.21 -13.48 -9.48
C LEU A 180 -23.59 -13.75 -10.86
N PHE A 181 -22.43 -13.15 -11.16
CA PHE A 181 -21.82 -13.25 -12.50
C PHE A 181 -21.20 -14.61 -12.76
N VAL A 182 -20.61 -15.24 -11.74
CA VAL A 182 -19.95 -16.54 -11.89
C VAL A 182 -20.95 -17.69 -11.82
N LEU A 183 -21.86 -17.72 -10.83
CA LEU A 183 -22.75 -18.85 -10.60
C LEU A 183 -24.04 -18.75 -11.42
N VAL A 184 -24.70 -17.57 -11.42
CA VAL A 184 -26.01 -17.41 -12.05
C VAL A 184 -25.86 -17.13 -13.55
N LEU A 185 -25.03 -16.14 -13.92
CA LEU A 185 -24.84 -15.71 -15.30
C LEU A 185 -23.78 -16.54 -16.04
N LYS A 186 -23.00 -17.38 -15.34
CA LYS A 186 -21.95 -18.26 -15.89
C LYS A 186 -20.94 -17.53 -16.79
N ALA A 187 -20.61 -16.27 -16.43
CA ALA A 187 -19.73 -15.41 -17.20
C ALA A 187 -18.22 -15.75 -17.02
N GLY A 188 -17.90 -16.79 -16.25
CA GLY A 188 -16.53 -17.24 -16.00
C GLY A 188 -15.66 -16.16 -15.32
N VAL A 189 -14.38 -16.16 -15.64
CA VAL A 189 -13.41 -15.19 -15.08
C VAL A 189 -13.72 -13.73 -15.46
N ARG A 190 -14.37 -13.51 -16.60
CA ARG A 190 -14.85 -12.17 -17.01
C ARG A 190 -15.88 -11.64 -16.04
N GLY A 191 -16.73 -12.54 -15.51
CA GLY A 191 -17.73 -12.20 -14.49
C GLY A 191 -17.09 -11.71 -13.19
N ALA A 192 -16.07 -12.41 -12.70
CA ALA A 192 -15.33 -12.01 -11.50
C ALA A 192 -14.64 -10.64 -11.69
N ALA A 193 -13.96 -10.44 -12.82
CA ALA A 193 -13.37 -9.14 -13.13
C ALA A 193 -14.41 -8.00 -13.23
N ALA A 194 -15.56 -8.27 -13.85
CA ALA A 194 -16.65 -7.30 -13.97
C ALA A 194 -17.26 -6.96 -12.60
N ALA A 195 -17.43 -7.95 -11.72
CA ALA A 195 -17.91 -7.73 -10.35
C ALA A 195 -16.97 -6.81 -9.58
N THR A 196 -15.65 -7.04 -9.68
CA THR A 196 -14.63 -6.20 -9.05
C THR A 196 -14.72 -4.75 -9.55
N VAL A 197 -14.75 -4.53 -10.86
CA VAL A 197 -14.81 -3.17 -11.43
C VAL A 197 -16.14 -2.48 -11.08
N LEU A 198 -17.27 -3.18 -11.13
CA LEU A 198 -18.56 -2.63 -10.75
C LEU A 198 -18.61 -2.27 -9.26
N ALA A 199 -18.05 -3.10 -8.38
CA ALA A 199 -17.96 -2.78 -6.96
C ALA A 199 -17.12 -1.50 -6.73
N GLN A 200 -16.03 -1.30 -7.47
CA GLN A 200 -15.22 -0.07 -7.40
C GLN A 200 -15.98 1.16 -7.91
N ILE A 201 -16.74 1.03 -9.01
CA ILE A 201 -17.59 2.11 -9.52
C ILE A 201 -18.64 2.50 -8.47
N LEU A 202 -19.32 1.51 -7.89
CA LEU A 202 -20.34 1.76 -6.85
C LEU A 202 -19.72 2.38 -5.60
N ALA A 203 -18.54 1.89 -5.17
CA ALA A 203 -17.80 2.46 -4.05
C ALA A 203 -17.43 3.93 -4.31
N PHE A 204 -16.95 4.26 -5.51
CA PHE A 204 -16.69 5.64 -5.92
C PHE A 204 -17.94 6.49 -5.86
N VAL A 205 -19.06 6.04 -6.46
CA VAL A 205 -20.31 6.79 -6.49
C VAL A 205 -20.83 7.06 -5.07
N ILE A 206 -20.84 6.03 -4.21
CA ILE A 206 -21.25 6.16 -2.81
C ILE A 206 -20.35 7.16 -2.07
N CYS A 207 -19.03 7.02 -2.23
CA CYS A 207 -18.04 7.90 -1.61
C CYS A 207 -18.21 9.34 -2.06
N TRP A 208 -18.38 9.56 -3.37
CA TRP A 208 -18.58 10.86 -3.99
C TRP A 208 -19.84 11.55 -3.48
N ILE A 209 -20.98 10.85 -3.50
CA ILE A 209 -22.26 11.39 -3.01
C ILE A 209 -22.16 11.74 -1.51
N TYR A 210 -21.55 10.86 -0.71
CA TYR A 210 -21.34 11.11 0.71
C TYR A 210 -20.48 12.36 0.94
N MET A 211 -19.35 12.47 0.22
CA MET A 211 -18.44 13.62 0.30
C MET A 211 -19.16 14.94 -0.03
N LEU A 212 -19.90 14.98 -1.14
CA LEU A 212 -20.63 16.17 -1.55
C LEU A 212 -21.72 16.60 -0.54
N ARG A 213 -22.32 15.63 0.14
CA ARG A 213 -23.36 15.92 1.15
C ARG A 213 -22.76 16.36 2.49
N ARG A 214 -21.65 15.75 2.90
CA ARG A 214 -21.12 15.90 4.26
C ARG A 214 -20.01 16.93 4.39
N TYR A 215 -19.19 17.12 3.34
CA TYR A 215 -17.99 17.95 3.37
C TYR A 215 -18.08 19.11 2.38
N GLU A 216 -18.47 20.28 2.87
CA GLU A 216 -18.55 21.49 2.04
C GLU A 216 -17.22 21.88 1.39
N MET A 217 -16.11 21.63 2.12
CA MET A 217 -14.75 21.87 1.62
C MET A 217 -14.29 20.92 0.52
N LEU A 218 -15.07 19.88 0.17
CA LEU A 218 -14.84 18.97 -0.95
C LEU A 218 -15.85 19.16 -2.09
N ARG A 219 -16.78 20.13 -1.96
CA ARG A 219 -17.66 20.54 -3.05
C ARG A 219 -16.87 21.41 -4.01
N LEU A 220 -16.55 20.84 -5.17
CA LEU A 220 -15.76 21.50 -6.21
C LEU A 220 -16.62 22.41 -7.07
N ALA A 221 -16.11 23.60 -7.39
CA ALA A 221 -16.64 24.52 -8.38
C ALA A 221 -15.72 24.54 -9.62
N ARG A 222 -16.21 25.07 -10.75
CA ARG A 222 -15.41 25.15 -11.99
C ARG A 222 -14.13 25.94 -11.81
N GLU A 223 -14.12 26.92 -10.94
CA GLU A 223 -12.98 27.76 -10.60
C GLU A 223 -11.84 26.96 -9.94
N ASP A 224 -12.16 25.94 -9.14
CA ASP A 224 -11.19 25.11 -8.45
C ASP A 224 -10.31 24.29 -9.41
N PHE A 225 -10.80 24.03 -10.63
CA PHE A 225 -10.06 23.33 -11.69
C PHE A 225 -9.19 24.26 -12.55
N ARG A 226 -9.45 25.57 -12.57
CA ARG A 226 -8.74 26.53 -13.44
C ARG A 226 -7.52 27.15 -12.78
N ASP A 227 -7.55 27.37 -11.49
CA ASP A 227 -6.57 28.16 -10.74
C ASP A 227 -5.57 27.30 -9.96
N ALA A 228 -5.22 26.11 -10.47
CA ALA A 228 -4.21 25.29 -9.83
C ALA A 228 -2.84 25.97 -9.93
N ASP A 229 -2.25 26.33 -8.79
CA ASP A 229 -0.90 26.87 -8.70
C ASP A 229 0.11 25.83 -9.22
N THR A 230 0.97 26.26 -10.15
CA THR A 230 2.01 25.40 -10.75
C THR A 230 2.91 24.77 -9.68
N ALA A 231 3.24 25.51 -8.61
CA ALA A 231 4.04 24.99 -7.51
C ALA A 231 3.30 23.87 -6.76
N MET A 232 1.99 24.03 -6.53
CA MET A 232 1.16 23.00 -5.91
C MET A 232 1.09 21.73 -6.78
N VAL A 233 0.86 21.88 -8.08
CA VAL A 233 0.82 20.77 -9.05
C VAL A 233 2.15 20.02 -9.07
N LYS A 234 3.27 20.74 -9.11
CA LYS A 234 4.62 20.14 -9.07
C LYS A 234 4.84 19.33 -7.78
N ASN A 235 4.44 19.88 -6.64
CA ASN A 235 4.57 19.19 -5.35
C ASN A 235 3.66 17.96 -5.28
N MET A 236 2.44 18.03 -5.82
CA MET A 236 1.53 16.91 -5.91
C MET A 236 2.09 15.79 -6.78
N LEU A 237 2.60 16.13 -7.97
CA LEU A 237 3.25 15.16 -8.85
C LEU A 237 4.49 14.54 -8.18
N GLY A 238 5.31 15.34 -7.51
CA GLY A 238 6.47 14.85 -6.75
C GLY A 238 6.06 13.83 -5.70
N SER A 239 5.10 14.16 -4.84
CA SER A 239 4.60 13.26 -3.79
C SER A 239 3.89 12.04 -4.36
N GLY A 240 2.99 12.24 -5.33
CA GLY A 240 2.20 11.16 -5.91
C GLY A 240 3.05 10.15 -6.66
N LEU A 241 3.90 10.62 -7.58
CA LEU A 241 4.80 9.74 -8.33
C LEU A 241 5.80 9.05 -7.41
N SER A 242 6.34 9.74 -6.41
CA SER A 242 7.24 9.12 -5.43
C SER A 242 6.56 7.96 -4.70
N MET A 243 5.35 8.15 -4.14
CA MET A 243 4.63 7.10 -3.45
C MET A 243 4.19 5.97 -4.39
N GLY A 244 3.78 6.29 -5.61
CA GLY A 244 3.44 5.29 -6.62
C GLY A 244 4.65 4.43 -7.01
N PHE A 245 5.79 5.07 -7.31
CA PHE A 245 7.02 4.35 -7.65
C PHE A 245 7.58 3.56 -6.46
N MET A 246 7.47 4.06 -5.23
CA MET A 246 7.88 3.30 -4.04
C MET A 246 7.19 1.93 -3.99
N SER A 247 5.88 1.88 -4.19
CA SER A 247 5.13 0.62 -4.22
C SER A 247 5.60 -0.31 -5.34
N SER A 248 5.84 0.24 -6.54
CA SER A 248 6.30 -0.54 -7.68
C SER A 248 7.72 -1.09 -7.49
N LEU A 249 8.65 -0.28 -6.97
CA LEU A 249 10.04 -0.68 -6.73
C LEU A 249 10.14 -1.83 -5.72
N VAL A 250 9.37 -1.75 -4.64
CA VAL A 250 9.30 -2.83 -3.62
C VAL A 250 8.80 -4.13 -4.25
N ASN A 251 7.75 -4.06 -5.07
CA ASN A 251 7.20 -5.25 -5.75
C ASN A 251 8.19 -5.86 -6.73
N ILE A 252 8.89 -5.06 -7.54
CA ILE A 252 9.92 -5.53 -8.49
C ILE A 252 11.05 -6.24 -7.75
N GLY A 253 11.56 -5.65 -6.66
CA GLY A 253 12.60 -6.27 -5.82
C GLY A 253 12.16 -7.63 -5.25
N SER A 254 10.93 -7.71 -4.76
CA SER A 254 10.36 -8.95 -4.21
C SER A 254 10.19 -10.04 -5.26
N LEU A 255 9.77 -9.68 -6.48
CA LEU A 255 9.66 -10.62 -7.62
C LEU A 255 11.03 -11.20 -8.03
N THR A 256 12.06 -10.36 -8.05
CA THR A 256 13.41 -10.82 -8.37
C THR A 256 13.91 -11.82 -7.33
N LEU A 257 13.68 -11.55 -6.06
CA LEU A 257 14.04 -12.48 -4.98
C LEU A 257 13.25 -13.78 -5.09
N GLN A 258 11.94 -13.72 -5.39
CA GLN A 258 11.09 -14.89 -5.60
C GLN A 258 11.60 -15.79 -6.75
N THR A 259 12.09 -15.17 -7.84
CA THR A 259 12.69 -15.92 -8.95
C THR A 259 13.91 -16.73 -8.52
N ALA A 260 14.72 -16.19 -7.62
CA ALA A 260 15.86 -16.92 -7.05
C ALA A 260 15.41 -18.06 -6.12
N ILE A 261 14.37 -17.82 -5.30
CA ILE A 261 13.81 -18.83 -4.38
C ILE A 261 13.24 -20.02 -5.15
N ASN A 262 12.59 -19.79 -6.29
CA ASN A 262 11.99 -20.85 -7.11
C ASN A 262 13.03 -21.88 -7.60
N LYS A 263 14.32 -21.57 -7.55
CA LYS A 263 15.42 -22.49 -7.89
C LYS A 263 15.88 -23.38 -6.73
N LEU A 264 15.39 -23.13 -5.50
CA LEU A 264 15.86 -23.81 -4.28
C LEU A 264 15.10 -25.11 -3.95
N GLY A 265 14.11 -25.48 -4.77
CA GLY A 265 13.33 -26.70 -4.58
C GLY A 265 11.95 -26.48 -3.96
N GLN A 266 11.09 -27.48 -4.12
CA GLN A 266 9.67 -27.38 -3.80
C GLN A 266 9.40 -27.11 -2.30
N ASP A 267 10.07 -27.82 -1.41
CA ASP A 267 9.87 -27.64 0.05
C ASP A 267 10.23 -26.23 0.50
N ILE A 268 11.28 -25.65 -0.05
CA ILE A 268 11.69 -24.26 0.24
C ILE A 268 10.69 -23.25 -0.32
N ILE A 269 10.14 -23.49 -1.50
CA ILE A 269 9.10 -22.62 -2.08
C ILE A 269 7.86 -22.61 -1.18
N VAL A 270 7.42 -23.79 -0.73
CA VAL A 270 6.26 -23.93 0.18
C VAL A 270 6.54 -23.24 1.51
N ALA A 271 7.71 -23.49 2.10
CA ALA A 271 8.14 -22.88 3.36
C ALA A 271 8.17 -21.35 3.27
N HIS A 272 8.81 -20.82 2.21
CA HIS A 272 8.91 -19.37 2.01
C HIS A 272 7.54 -18.73 1.75
N THR A 273 6.70 -19.36 0.94
CA THR A 273 5.33 -18.86 0.66
C THR A 273 4.52 -18.76 1.95
N ALA A 274 4.57 -19.78 2.81
CA ALA A 274 3.90 -19.75 4.10
C ALA A 274 4.43 -18.64 5.00
N ALA A 275 5.75 -18.55 5.13
CA ALA A 275 6.40 -17.50 5.93
C ALA A 275 6.03 -16.09 5.43
N ARG A 276 6.05 -15.87 4.11
CA ARG A 276 5.65 -14.59 3.50
C ARG A 276 4.21 -14.23 3.78
N LYS A 277 3.27 -15.17 3.72
CA LYS A 277 1.86 -14.93 4.04
C LYS A 277 1.67 -14.47 5.49
N ILE A 278 2.41 -15.07 6.42
CA ILE A 278 2.38 -14.66 7.83
C ILE A 278 3.04 -13.29 8.00
N SER A 279 4.20 -13.08 7.36
CA SER A 279 4.91 -11.79 7.37
C SER A 279 4.05 -10.66 6.79
N GLU A 280 3.27 -10.90 5.74
CA GLU A 280 2.34 -9.90 5.16
C GLU A 280 1.31 -9.42 6.18
N ILE A 281 0.79 -10.32 7.03
CA ILE A 281 -0.14 -9.94 8.11
C ILE A 281 0.57 -9.04 9.12
N PHE A 282 1.81 -9.40 9.52
CA PHE A 282 2.60 -8.58 10.44
C PHE A 282 2.96 -7.23 9.81
N MET A 283 3.33 -7.20 8.52
CA MET A 283 3.68 -5.97 7.79
C MET A 283 2.49 -5.02 7.58
N THR A 284 1.26 -5.51 7.63
CA THR A 284 0.06 -4.67 7.50
C THR A 284 0.05 -3.52 8.51
N MET A 285 0.47 -3.76 9.75
CA MET A 285 0.51 -2.72 10.78
C MET A 285 1.53 -1.60 10.47
N PHE A 286 2.68 -1.95 9.86
CA PHE A 286 3.66 -0.95 9.43
C PHE A 286 3.08 -0.03 8.36
N SER A 287 2.36 -0.59 7.38
CA SER A 287 1.65 0.19 6.36
C SER A 287 0.61 1.13 6.97
N VAL A 288 -0.16 0.66 7.96
CA VAL A 288 -1.16 1.47 8.69
C VAL A 288 -0.51 2.65 9.41
N PHE A 289 0.56 2.40 10.18
CA PHE A 289 1.27 3.49 10.85
C PHE A 289 1.97 4.42 9.85
N GLY A 290 2.47 3.90 8.73
CA GLY A 290 3.01 4.70 7.65
C GLY A 290 1.98 5.70 7.13
N GLN A 291 0.82 5.24 6.68
CA GLN A 291 -0.26 6.10 6.18
C GLN A 291 -0.74 7.11 7.24
N THR A 292 -0.82 6.67 8.50
CA THR A 292 -1.17 7.52 9.64
C THR A 292 -0.16 8.65 9.80
N MET A 293 1.15 8.34 9.72
CA MET A 293 2.21 9.33 9.86
C MET A 293 2.24 10.31 8.70
N ALA A 294 2.03 9.87 7.47
CA ALA A 294 1.95 10.78 6.31
C ALA A 294 0.87 11.85 6.52
N THR A 295 -0.34 11.45 6.90
CA THR A 295 -1.45 12.38 7.14
C THR A 295 -1.23 13.23 8.40
N TYR A 296 -0.80 12.61 9.50
CA TYR A 296 -0.56 13.31 10.77
C TYR A 296 0.52 14.38 10.63
N CYS A 297 1.65 14.04 10.03
CA CYS A 297 2.75 15.00 9.80
C CYS A 297 2.33 16.08 8.81
N GLY A 298 1.61 15.72 7.72
CA GLY A 298 1.11 16.69 6.76
C GLY A 298 0.18 17.72 7.37
N GLN A 299 -0.83 17.30 8.15
CA GLN A 299 -1.75 18.23 8.83
C GLN A 299 -1.01 19.11 9.86
N ASN A 300 -0.12 18.55 10.68
CA ASN A 300 0.61 19.32 11.70
C ASN A 300 1.66 20.26 11.08
N LEU A 301 2.27 19.87 9.95
CA LEU A 301 3.12 20.77 9.17
C LEU A 301 2.32 21.97 8.65
N GLY A 302 1.17 21.72 8.02
CA GLY A 302 0.29 22.78 7.54
C GLY A 302 -0.18 23.73 8.64
N ALA A 303 -0.39 23.20 9.85
CA ALA A 303 -0.75 24.00 11.04
C ALA A 303 0.45 24.70 11.72
N GLY A 304 1.69 24.55 11.21
CA GLY A 304 2.89 25.09 11.85
C GLY A 304 3.27 24.42 13.18
N ARG A 305 2.69 23.24 13.49
CA ARG A 305 2.87 22.56 14.79
C ARG A 305 4.00 21.52 14.72
N ILE A 306 5.22 21.98 14.57
CA ILE A 306 6.41 21.12 14.45
C ILE A 306 6.69 20.32 15.75
N ASP A 307 6.36 20.90 16.91
CA ASP A 307 6.35 20.20 18.20
C ASP A 307 5.57 18.89 18.15
N ARG A 308 4.39 18.93 17.51
CA ARG A 308 3.51 17.77 17.36
C ARG A 308 4.03 16.78 16.33
N VAL A 309 4.64 17.25 15.24
CA VAL A 309 5.30 16.39 14.25
C VAL A 309 6.36 15.53 14.91
N LYS A 310 7.30 16.16 15.67
CA LYS A 310 8.36 15.45 16.40
C LYS A 310 7.78 14.42 17.37
N LYS A 311 6.77 14.81 18.15
CA LYS A 311 6.09 13.92 19.10
C LYS A 311 5.37 12.78 18.40
N GLY A 312 4.71 13.06 17.27
CA GLY A 312 4.01 12.06 16.47
C GLY A 312 4.94 11.00 15.89
N ILE A 313 6.09 11.41 15.33
CA ILE A 313 7.10 10.49 14.82
C ILE A 313 7.60 9.54 15.93
N ARG A 314 7.93 10.10 17.11
CA ARG A 314 8.37 9.28 18.26
C ARG A 314 7.29 8.29 18.70
N LEU A 315 6.03 8.72 18.78
CA LEU A 315 4.91 7.86 19.13
C LEU A 315 4.64 6.80 18.06
N GLY A 316 4.75 7.17 16.78
CA GLY A 316 4.61 6.22 15.68
C GLY A 316 5.65 5.10 15.75
N ILE A 317 6.93 5.44 15.97
CA ILE A 317 8.01 4.47 16.18
C ILE A 317 7.72 3.63 17.43
N PHE A 318 7.33 4.24 18.54
CA PHE A 318 7.03 3.52 19.78
C PHE A 318 5.92 2.46 19.60
N TYR A 319 4.80 2.83 18.98
CA TYR A 319 3.68 1.90 18.75
C TYR A 319 4.03 0.79 17.76
N THR A 320 4.78 1.12 16.71
CA THR A 320 5.28 0.10 15.78
C THR A 320 6.28 -0.84 16.45
N CYS A 321 7.13 -0.36 17.36
CA CYS A 321 8.03 -1.21 18.14
C CYS A 321 7.26 -2.17 19.09
N ILE A 322 6.15 -1.73 19.70
CA ILE A 322 5.28 -2.64 20.46
C ILE A 322 4.77 -3.75 19.55
N TRP A 323 4.32 -3.43 18.35
CA TRP A 323 3.88 -4.42 17.37
C TRP A 323 5.01 -5.38 16.94
N CYS A 324 6.25 -4.88 16.77
CA CYS A 324 7.42 -5.71 16.51
C CYS A 324 7.63 -6.76 17.60
N THR A 325 7.54 -6.31 18.86
CA THR A 325 7.65 -7.23 20.02
C THR A 325 6.55 -8.29 19.98
N LEU A 326 5.30 -7.91 19.74
CA LEU A 326 4.19 -8.86 19.64
C LEU A 326 4.39 -9.85 18.48
N SER A 327 4.85 -9.37 17.32
CA SER A 327 5.15 -10.22 16.16
C SER A 327 6.30 -11.20 16.44
N ALA A 328 7.35 -10.74 17.11
CA ALA A 328 8.46 -11.58 17.52
C ALA A 328 7.99 -12.64 18.54
N VAL A 329 7.28 -12.25 19.58
CA VAL A 329 6.72 -13.21 20.56
C VAL A 329 5.85 -14.25 19.85
N ALA A 330 4.97 -13.84 18.95
CA ALA A 330 4.14 -14.77 18.18
C ALA A 330 4.98 -15.74 17.33
N SER A 331 6.01 -15.23 16.64
CA SER A 331 6.90 -16.07 15.81
C SER A 331 7.69 -17.10 16.63
N TYR A 332 8.12 -16.71 17.84
CA TYR A 332 8.89 -17.61 18.72
C TYR A 332 8.02 -18.61 19.49
N THR A 333 6.80 -18.26 19.85
CA THR A 333 5.91 -19.12 20.66
C THR A 333 4.99 -20.00 19.82
N ILE A 334 4.34 -19.42 18.81
CA ILE A 334 3.33 -20.11 17.98
C ILE A 334 3.71 -20.16 16.49
N GLY A 335 4.95 -19.80 16.11
CA GLY A 335 5.36 -19.73 14.71
C GLY A 335 5.13 -21.01 13.94
N SER A 336 5.50 -22.17 14.48
CA SER A 336 5.27 -23.47 13.85
C SER A 336 3.79 -23.79 13.65
N TRP A 337 2.94 -23.41 14.61
CA TRP A 337 1.49 -23.56 14.49
C TRP A 337 0.90 -22.65 13.43
N LEU A 338 1.37 -21.40 13.34
CA LEU A 338 0.96 -20.47 12.28
C LEU A 338 1.32 -21.01 10.89
N VAL A 339 2.53 -21.57 10.72
CA VAL A 339 2.95 -22.21 9.47
C VAL A 339 2.05 -23.39 9.14
N TYR A 340 1.76 -24.25 10.10
CA TYR A 340 0.82 -25.37 9.93
C TYR A 340 -0.58 -24.90 9.52
N LEU A 341 -1.08 -23.84 10.16
CA LEU A 341 -2.40 -23.27 9.84
C LEU A 341 -2.49 -22.78 8.40
N VAL A 342 -1.39 -22.20 7.89
CA VAL A 342 -1.35 -21.66 6.52
C VAL A 342 -1.14 -22.73 5.46
N THR A 343 -0.31 -23.74 5.75
CA THR A 343 0.08 -24.76 4.76
C THR A 343 -0.73 -26.04 4.85
N GLY A 344 -1.27 -26.38 6.02
CA GLY A 344 -1.79 -27.73 6.34
C GLY A 344 -0.71 -28.81 6.32
N SER A 345 0.57 -28.44 6.11
CA SER A 345 1.67 -29.40 5.95
C SER A 345 2.24 -29.82 7.31
N THR A 346 2.52 -31.13 7.44
CA THR A 346 3.25 -31.72 8.56
C THR A 346 4.72 -31.99 8.22
N ASN A 347 5.18 -31.57 7.03
CA ASN A 347 6.56 -31.74 6.62
C ASN A 347 7.49 -30.89 7.51
N GLU A 348 8.36 -31.55 8.25
CA GLU A 348 9.29 -30.92 9.19
C GLU A 348 10.21 -29.91 8.50
N VAL A 349 10.66 -30.19 7.27
CA VAL A 349 11.52 -29.29 6.48
C VAL A 349 10.81 -27.98 6.19
N VAL A 350 9.54 -28.04 5.80
CA VAL A 350 8.70 -26.86 5.51
C VAL A 350 8.48 -26.05 6.79
N ILE A 351 8.06 -26.70 7.86
CA ILE A 351 7.77 -26.03 9.14
C ILE A 351 9.03 -25.38 9.71
N LEU A 352 10.16 -26.10 9.70
CA LEU A 352 11.43 -25.60 10.24
C LEU A 352 11.93 -24.37 9.47
N ASN A 353 11.99 -24.47 8.16
CA ASN A 353 12.50 -23.37 7.31
C ASN A 353 11.60 -22.12 7.40
N ALA A 354 10.28 -22.29 7.35
CA ALA A 354 9.33 -21.20 7.48
C ALA A 354 9.40 -20.53 8.87
N THR A 355 9.49 -21.34 9.93
CA THR A 355 9.59 -20.85 11.31
C THR A 355 10.93 -20.13 11.55
N ASN A 356 12.02 -20.65 11.01
CA ASN A 356 13.33 -20.01 11.11
C ASN A 356 13.33 -18.66 10.38
N TYR A 357 12.72 -18.58 9.19
CA TYR A 357 12.54 -17.31 8.48
C TYR A 357 11.79 -16.32 9.37
N LEU A 358 10.62 -16.68 9.90
CA LEU A 358 9.80 -15.81 10.74
C LEU A 358 10.53 -15.33 11.99
N LYS A 359 11.22 -16.24 12.68
CA LYS A 359 11.99 -15.91 13.89
C LYS A 359 13.10 -14.91 13.60
N PHE A 360 13.84 -15.13 12.51
CA PHE A 360 14.93 -14.25 12.12
C PHE A 360 14.41 -12.89 11.65
N ASP A 361 13.44 -12.89 10.77
CA ASP A 361 12.85 -11.70 10.15
C ASP A 361 12.25 -10.75 11.19
N THR A 362 11.46 -11.29 12.14
CA THR A 362 10.80 -10.49 13.18
C THR A 362 11.75 -9.82 14.17
N LEU A 363 12.98 -10.33 14.36
CA LEU A 363 13.99 -9.66 15.17
C LEU A 363 14.42 -8.32 14.57
N PHE A 364 14.39 -8.20 13.26
CA PHE A 364 14.79 -6.99 12.53
C PHE A 364 13.62 -6.07 12.18
N TYR A 365 12.40 -6.42 12.53
CA TYR A 365 11.22 -5.57 12.32
C TYR A 365 11.33 -4.18 12.96
N TYR A 366 12.14 -4.03 14.01
CA TYR A 366 12.40 -2.72 14.60
C TYR A 366 13.03 -1.74 13.60
N VAL A 367 13.90 -2.23 12.70
CA VAL A 367 14.46 -1.43 11.61
C VAL A 367 13.36 -1.04 10.62
N THR A 368 12.52 -1.98 10.24
CA THR A 368 11.36 -1.74 9.36
C THR A 368 10.36 -0.76 9.97
N ALA A 369 10.14 -0.82 11.29
CA ALA A 369 9.31 0.14 12.01
C ALA A 369 9.82 1.58 11.82
N VAL A 370 11.13 1.79 11.98
CA VAL A 370 11.77 3.10 11.75
C VAL A 370 11.62 3.52 10.29
N ILE A 371 11.90 2.62 9.34
CA ILE A 371 11.78 2.88 7.91
C ILE A 371 10.37 3.34 7.56
N CYS A 372 9.35 2.58 7.93
CA CYS A 372 7.97 2.87 7.56
C CYS A 372 7.47 4.19 8.15
N VAL A 373 7.78 4.47 9.42
CA VAL A 373 7.40 5.71 10.07
C VAL A 373 8.13 6.90 9.46
N LEU A 374 9.46 6.83 9.30
CA LEU A 374 10.25 7.96 8.78
C LEU A 374 9.94 8.22 7.29
N ARG A 375 9.86 7.17 6.47
CA ARG A 375 9.56 7.27 5.04
C ARG A 375 8.25 8.04 4.81
N ASN A 376 7.20 7.66 5.50
CA ASN A 376 5.88 8.28 5.35
C ASN A 376 5.79 9.65 6.06
N ALA A 377 6.46 9.83 7.19
CA ALA A 377 6.56 11.13 7.84
C ALA A 377 7.26 12.16 6.93
N MET A 378 8.35 11.78 6.26
CA MET A 378 9.05 12.64 5.28
C MET A 378 8.16 12.99 4.11
N GLN A 379 7.39 12.04 3.56
CA GLN A 379 6.38 12.34 2.55
C GLN A 379 5.40 13.40 3.06
N GLY A 380 4.88 13.23 4.29
CA GLY A 380 3.99 14.20 4.94
C GLY A 380 4.63 15.58 5.12
N LEU A 381 5.95 15.63 5.28
CA LEU A 381 6.74 16.86 5.42
C LEU A 381 7.18 17.47 4.07
N GLY A 382 6.86 16.85 2.95
CA GLY A 382 7.17 17.33 1.61
C GLY A 382 8.51 16.85 1.03
N ASP A 383 9.24 15.99 1.74
CA ASP A 383 10.40 15.30 1.18
C ASP A 383 9.96 13.99 0.51
N HIS A 384 9.90 14.00 -0.81
CA HIS A 384 9.53 12.85 -1.63
C HIS A 384 10.74 12.16 -2.28
N ILE A 385 11.91 12.76 -2.21
CA ILE A 385 13.12 12.22 -2.84
C ILE A 385 13.77 11.17 -1.94
N THR A 386 13.98 11.47 -0.66
CA THR A 386 14.64 10.55 0.29
C THR A 386 13.88 9.23 0.45
N PRO A 387 12.52 9.22 0.61
CA PRO A 387 11.74 8.00 0.58
C PRO A 387 11.89 7.17 -0.69
N LEU A 388 11.95 7.83 -1.86
CA LEU A 388 12.16 7.16 -3.14
C LEU A 388 13.55 6.54 -3.26
N ILE A 389 14.60 7.25 -2.81
CA ILE A 389 15.97 6.70 -2.73
C ILE A 389 16.00 5.46 -1.84
N SER A 390 15.36 5.52 -0.67
CA SER A 390 15.27 4.37 0.24
C SER A 390 14.63 3.15 -0.43
N SER A 391 13.55 3.33 -1.19
CA SER A 391 12.89 2.23 -1.92
C SER A 391 13.70 1.74 -3.12
N SER A 392 14.46 2.63 -3.76
CA SER A 392 15.39 2.23 -4.83
C SER A 392 16.52 1.37 -4.28
N LEU A 393 17.06 1.71 -3.10
CA LEU A 393 18.04 0.90 -2.40
C LEU A 393 17.47 -0.48 -2.01
N GLU A 394 16.19 -0.55 -1.63
CA GLU A 394 15.51 -1.82 -1.37
C GLU A 394 15.48 -2.70 -2.61
N MET A 395 15.03 -2.17 -3.74
CA MET A 395 14.98 -2.91 -5.00
C MET A 395 16.36 -3.40 -5.43
N VAL A 396 17.34 -2.49 -5.48
CA VAL A 396 18.72 -2.82 -5.88
C VAL A 396 19.35 -3.85 -4.92
N GLY A 397 19.16 -3.67 -3.61
CA GLY A 397 19.64 -4.60 -2.59
C GLY A 397 19.09 -6.01 -2.77
N LYS A 398 17.78 -6.14 -3.00
CA LYS A 398 17.13 -7.43 -3.26
C LYS A 398 17.66 -8.09 -4.53
N ILE A 399 17.87 -7.34 -5.61
CA ILE A 399 18.43 -7.84 -6.88
C ILE A 399 19.88 -8.34 -6.66
N VAL A 400 20.71 -7.56 -5.99
CA VAL A 400 22.10 -7.94 -5.71
C VAL A 400 22.16 -9.21 -4.85
N ILE A 401 21.35 -9.29 -3.79
CA ILE A 401 21.33 -10.45 -2.91
C ILE A 401 20.79 -11.69 -3.64
N ALA A 402 19.74 -11.54 -4.45
CA ALA A 402 19.22 -12.64 -5.27
C ALA A 402 20.27 -13.19 -6.25
N ALA A 403 21.15 -12.33 -6.78
CA ALA A 403 22.20 -12.70 -7.72
C ALA A 403 23.48 -13.24 -7.03
N THR A 404 23.73 -12.88 -5.78
CA THR A 404 25.00 -13.20 -5.08
C THR A 404 24.80 -14.15 -3.90
N LEU A 405 24.10 -13.71 -2.84
CA LEU A 405 23.99 -14.48 -1.60
C LEU A 405 23.10 -15.70 -1.72
N VAL A 406 22.03 -15.63 -2.50
CA VAL A 406 21.12 -16.79 -2.65
C VAL A 406 21.81 -17.96 -3.35
N PRO A 407 22.59 -17.78 -4.45
CA PRO A 407 23.37 -18.88 -5.04
C PRO A 407 24.45 -19.46 -4.12
N MET A 408 25.02 -18.64 -3.21
CA MET A 408 26.10 -19.06 -2.31
C MET A 408 25.60 -19.76 -1.04
N LEU A 409 24.51 -19.26 -0.46
CA LEU A 409 24.01 -19.66 0.87
C LEU A 409 22.65 -20.36 0.82
N GLY A 410 22.06 -20.54 -0.37
CA GLY A 410 20.74 -21.12 -0.53
C GLY A 410 19.68 -20.33 0.22
N TYR A 411 18.78 -21.02 0.93
CA TYR A 411 17.68 -20.38 1.65
C TYR A 411 18.14 -19.47 2.81
N THR A 412 19.30 -19.73 3.40
CA THR A 412 19.90 -18.81 4.39
C THR A 412 20.17 -17.44 3.78
N GLY A 413 20.61 -17.38 2.52
CA GLY A 413 20.77 -16.13 1.79
C GLY A 413 19.45 -15.36 1.63
N VAL A 414 18.34 -16.06 1.45
CA VAL A 414 16.99 -15.47 1.41
C VAL A 414 16.57 -14.91 2.78
N ILE A 415 16.80 -15.69 3.86
CA ILE A 415 16.46 -15.27 5.23
C ILE A 415 17.18 -13.98 5.62
N VAL A 416 18.45 -13.84 5.25
CA VAL A 416 19.27 -12.67 5.59
C VAL A 416 19.00 -11.47 4.64
N ALA A 417 18.40 -11.72 3.48
CA ALA A 417 18.19 -10.72 2.44
C ALA A 417 17.42 -9.48 2.93
N GLU A 418 16.23 -9.69 3.50
CA GLU A 418 15.36 -8.60 3.93
C GLU A 418 16.01 -7.73 5.02
N PRO A 419 16.55 -8.29 6.12
CA PRO A 419 17.23 -7.51 7.16
C PRO A 419 18.42 -6.71 6.65
N LEU A 420 19.29 -7.29 5.81
CA LEU A 420 20.43 -6.58 5.24
C LEU A 420 19.99 -5.35 4.44
N VAL A 421 18.98 -5.53 3.61
CA VAL A 421 18.44 -4.45 2.81
C VAL A 421 17.83 -3.35 3.71
N TRP A 422 17.13 -3.72 4.78
CA TRP A 422 16.55 -2.74 5.72
C TRP A 422 17.62 -1.88 6.39
N PHE A 423 18.75 -2.45 6.78
CA PHE A 423 19.86 -1.64 7.34
C PHE A 423 20.42 -0.65 6.32
N ILE A 424 20.48 -1.01 5.05
CA ILE A 424 20.96 -0.10 4.01
C ILE A 424 19.94 1.02 3.75
N MET A 425 18.67 0.67 3.62
CA MET A 425 17.65 1.63 3.25
C MET A 425 17.21 2.57 4.38
N VAL A 426 17.48 2.24 5.64
CA VAL A 426 17.18 3.12 6.79
C VAL A 426 18.17 4.29 6.88
N ILE A 427 19.40 4.12 6.41
CA ILE A 427 20.47 5.12 6.54
C ILE A 427 20.07 6.48 5.96
N PRO A 428 19.65 6.61 4.68
CA PRO A 428 19.28 7.91 4.11
C PRO A 428 18.11 8.54 4.87
N LEU A 429 17.16 7.75 5.37
CA LEU A 429 16.02 8.25 6.13
C LEU A 429 16.45 8.84 7.48
N VAL A 430 17.31 8.13 8.21
CA VAL A 430 17.81 8.61 9.51
C VAL A 430 18.70 9.85 9.32
N VAL A 431 19.60 9.85 8.34
CA VAL A 431 20.43 11.02 8.06
C VAL A 431 19.59 12.24 7.70
N GLN A 432 18.59 12.05 6.85
CA GLN A 432 17.76 13.15 6.38
C GLN A 432 16.86 13.74 7.47
N ILE A 433 16.26 12.90 8.35
CA ILE A 433 15.39 13.41 9.41
C ILE A 433 16.13 14.38 10.35
N PHE A 434 17.42 14.14 10.60
CA PHE A 434 18.26 15.05 11.39
C PHE A 434 18.73 16.28 10.60
N ARG A 435 18.72 16.24 9.27
CA ARG A 435 19.13 17.35 8.39
C ARG A 435 17.96 18.25 7.97
N MET A 436 16.71 17.81 8.10
CA MET A 436 15.53 18.56 7.67
C MET A 436 15.45 19.92 8.35
N PRO A 437 15.48 21.05 7.58
CA PRO A 437 15.43 22.41 8.15
C PRO A 437 14.16 22.62 8.99
N VAL A 438 13.02 22.16 8.48
CA VAL A 438 11.69 22.26 9.14
C VAL A 438 11.71 21.72 10.56
N LEU A 439 12.49 20.65 10.83
CA LEU A 439 12.58 20.06 12.16
C LEU A 439 13.65 20.73 13.05
N ARG A 440 14.52 21.61 12.48
CA ARG A 440 15.58 22.31 13.22
C ARG A 440 15.19 23.71 13.70
N GLU A 441 14.28 24.39 13.01
CA GLU A 441 13.98 25.81 13.25
C GLU A 441 13.41 26.13 14.65
N GLU A 442 12.81 25.17 15.32
CA GLU A 442 12.28 25.35 16.68
C GLU A 442 13.37 25.64 17.76
N ASN A 443 14.63 25.21 17.48
CA ASN A 443 15.75 25.50 18.41
C ASN A 443 16.25 26.96 18.34
N ARG A 444 15.90 27.71 17.30
CA ARG A 444 16.29 29.13 17.19
C ARG A 444 15.27 30.09 17.84
N GLY A 445 13.99 29.71 17.89
CA GLY A 445 12.92 30.52 18.49
C GLY A 445 12.95 30.56 20.05
N ASN A 446 13.56 29.54 20.69
CA ASN A 446 13.69 29.47 22.15
C ASN A 446 15.00 30.09 22.71
N GLN A 447 15.91 30.55 21.83
CA GLN A 447 17.15 31.23 22.27
C GLN A 447 17.04 32.76 22.23
N VAL A 448 15.87 33.32 21.87
CA VAL A 448 15.61 34.79 21.77
C VAL A 448 14.40 35.15 22.63
N LYS A 449 14.16 34.48 23.73
CA LYS A 449 13.25 34.94 24.79
C LYS A 449 13.95 34.89 26.14
#